data_474a7e1b55046e51baa8ac0dec7503f1
#
_entry.id   474a7e1b55046e51baa8ac0dec7503f1
#
_cell.length_a   1.000
_cell.length_b   1.000
_cell.length_c   1.000
_cell.angle_alpha   90.00
_cell.angle_beta   90.00
_cell.angle_gamma   90.00
#
_symmetry.space_group_name_H-M   'P 1'
#
loop_
_entity.id
_entity.type
_entity.pdbx_description
1 polymer ?
#
loop_
_entity_poly.entity_id
_entity_poly.type
_entity_poly.pdbx_seq_one_letter_code
_entity_poly.pdbx_strand_id
1 'polypeptide(L)'
;MLFDAPPSIGNNIQRAVDEIASANGVSNKVTHLVYSHHHADHVGASSLFDKNVIRIGHEETKRLLLRDNDPARPVPEETFADRRTLTIGGERIELAWRGPNHSPDNIYIHFPDHDTLMLIDIVNPGWAPISMSNLSEDIPGYIAAPAIALDYPWKHFIGGHVGRLGTRDDLALHQQYMADIDASVRKALVSVDPTPFFQKYGDKPWAAVSALFDAWTHAAAAPVIEKYTGVLAAADVYTESTTFWVMESIRLDLGFASYVHP
;
A
#
# COMPACT_ATOMS: atom_id res chain seq x y z
N MET A 1 21.88 7.84 5.19
CA MET A 1 21.01 6.79 4.63
C MET A 1 19.76 7.43 4.08
N LEU A 2 19.16 6.84 3.03
CA LEU A 2 17.93 7.29 2.40
C LEU A 2 16.95 6.11 2.35
N PHE A 3 15.64 6.38 2.46
CA PHE A 3 14.55 5.43 2.28
C PHE A 3 13.72 5.87 1.10
N ASP A 4 13.66 5.03 0.07
CA ASP A 4 13.11 5.31 -1.23
C ASP A 4 13.75 6.51 -1.97
N ALA A 5 13.45 6.63 -3.25
CA ALA A 5 13.89 7.70 -4.12
C ALA A 5 12.80 7.97 -5.18
N PRO A 6 11.71 8.67 -4.83
CA PRO A 6 10.60 8.91 -5.72
C PRO A 6 10.97 9.82 -6.89
N PRO A 7 10.62 9.46 -8.14
CA PRO A 7 10.98 10.23 -9.33
C PRO A 7 10.29 11.60 -9.38
N SER A 8 9.16 11.76 -8.70
CA SER A 8 8.45 13.03 -8.59
C SER A 8 9.28 14.15 -7.94
N ILE A 9 10.20 13.78 -7.04
CA ILE A 9 11.15 14.71 -6.42
C ILE A 9 12.42 14.84 -7.29
N GLY A 10 12.85 13.75 -7.93
CA GLY A 10 13.98 13.72 -8.86
C GLY A 10 15.27 14.28 -8.23
N ASN A 11 15.96 15.16 -8.94
CA ASN A 11 17.21 15.77 -8.47
C ASN A 11 17.07 16.60 -7.17
N ASN A 12 15.86 16.98 -6.77
CA ASN A 12 15.64 17.70 -5.51
C ASN A 12 15.84 16.79 -4.27
N ILE A 13 15.90 15.46 -4.44
CA ILE A 13 16.21 14.53 -3.33
C ILE A 13 17.59 14.89 -2.75
N GLN A 14 18.61 15.03 -3.61
CA GLN A 14 19.95 15.38 -3.12
C GLN A 14 19.97 16.77 -2.46
N ARG A 15 19.25 17.75 -3.01
CA ARG A 15 19.12 19.06 -2.36
C ARG A 15 18.50 18.98 -0.97
N ALA A 16 17.43 18.17 -0.80
CA ALA A 16 16.82 17.97 0.50
C ALA A 16 17.78 17.29 1.48
N VAL A 17 18.56 16.31 1.01
CA VAL A 17 19.62 15.67 1.82
C VAL A 17 20.67 16.71 2.23
N ASP A 18 21.10 17.58 1.32
CA ASP A 18 22.12 18.61 1.58
C ASP A 18 21.61 19.62 2.63
N GLU A 19 20.37 20.09 2.50
CA GLU A 19 19.74 21.02 3.44
C GLU A 19 19.63 20.41 4.86
N ILE A 20 19.12 19.17 4.95
CA ILE A 20 18.98 18.46 6.24
C ILE A 20 20.36 18.18 6.87
N ALA A 21 21.29 17.69 6.09
CA ALA A 21 22.64 17.37 6.57
C ALA A 21 23.38 18.63 7.08
N SER A 22 23.27 19.73 6.34
CA SER A 22 23.84 21.02 6.74
C SER A 22 23.22 21.54 8.03
N ALA A 23 21.89 21.47 8.15
CA ALA A 23 21.19 21.93 9.35
C ALA A 23 21.56 21.13 10.61
N ASN A 24 21.98 19.87 10.45
CA ASN A 24 22.35 18.98 11.56
C ASN A 24 23.87 18.77 11.71
N GLY A 25 24.70 19.42 10.89
CA GLY A 25 26.16 19.31 10.97
C GLY A 25 26.71 17.91 10.66
N VAL A 26 25.99 17.13 9.81
CA VAL A 26 26.36 15.77 9.42
C VAL A 26 26.70 15.69 7.92
N SER A 27 27.27 14.55 7.49
CA SER A 27 27.63 14.34 6.09
C SER A 27 26.38 14.23 5.21
N ASN A 28 26.38 14.93 4.08
CA ASN A 28 25.36 14.84 3.03
C ASN A 28 25.56 13.65 2.08
N LYS A 29 26.63 12.84 2.27
CA LYS A 29 26.91 11.69 1.42
C LYS A 29 25.92 10.56 1.70
N VAL A 30 25.07 10.23 0.73
CA VAL A 30 24.22 9.04 0.78
C VAL A 30 25.10 7.81 0.56
N THR A 31 25.11 6.91 1.52
CA THR A 31 25.90 5.67 1.49
C THR A 31 25.03 4.43 1.33
N HIS A 32 23.78 4.50 1.78
CA HIS A 32 22.82 3.41 1.73
C HIS A 32 21.46 3.94 1.28
N LEU A 33 20.75 3.13 0.49
CA LEU A 33 19.38 3.36 0.04
C LEU A 33 18.56 2.10 0.33
N VAL A 34 17.54 2.23 1.16
CA VAL A 34 16.62 1.14 1.49
C VAL A 34 15.35 1.30 0.66
N TYR A 35 14.92 0.25 -0.01
CA TYR A 35 13.68 0.19 -0.76
C TYR A 35 12.54 -0.31 0.14
N SER A 36 11.44 0.45 0.24
CA SER A 36 10.23 -0.01 0.91
C SER A 36 9.58 -1.14 0.13
N HIS A 37 9.54 -1.01 -1.19
CA HIS A 37 9.07 -1.98 -2.17
C HIS A 37 9.53 -1.59 -3.60
N HIS A 38 9.15 -2.34 -4.63
CA HIS A 38 9.72 -2.20 -5.99
C HIS A 38 9.05 -1.14 -6.87
N HIS A 39 7.93 -0.54 -6.48
CA HIS A 39 7.17 0.35 -7.36
C HIS A 39 7.96 1.57 -7.82
N ALA A 40 7.72 1.97 -9.07
CA ALA A 40 8.51 2.99 -9.74
C ALA A 40 8.33 4.40 -9.14
N ASP A 41 7.16 4.70 -8.61
CA ASP A 41 6.87 5.97 -7.94
C ASP A 41 7.61 6.12 -6.60
N HIS A 42 8.11 5.01 -6.02
CA HIS A 42 8.93 5.01 -4.81
C HIS A 42 10.42 4.93 -5.09
N VAL A 43 10.85 4.11 -6.05
CA VAL A 43 12.29 3.87 -6.28
C VAL A 43 12.78 4.27 -7.66
N GLY A 44 11.94 4.94 -8.47
CA GLY A 44 12.25 5.30 -9.86
C GLY A 44 13.33 6.36 -10.05
N ALA A 45 13.80 7.04 -8.99
CA ALA A 45 14.94 7.93 -9.05
C ALA A 45 16.21 7.35 -8.41
N SER A 46 16.23 6.06 -8.08
CA SER A 46 17.36 5.42 -7.40
C SER A 46 18.65 5.42 -8.22
N SER A 47 18.56 5.49 -9.54
CA SER A 47 19.72 5.61 -10.43
C SER A 47 20.42 6.98 -10.37
N LEU A 48 19.80 8.01 -9.76
CA LEU A 48 20.45 9.30 -9.54
C LEU A 48 21.58 9.22 -8.50
N PHE A 49 21.57 8.19 -7.66
CA PHE A 49 22.59 7.96 -6.66
C PHE A 49 23.73 7.10 -7.22
N ASP A 50 24.95 7.42 -6.79
CA ASP A 50 26.17 6.74 -7.21
C ASP A 50 26.00 5.21 -7.09
N LYS A 51 26.62 4.48 -8.03
CA LYS A 51 26.65 3.01 -8.03
C LYS A 51 27.36 2.40 -6.80
N ASN A 52 28.12 3.19 -6.06
CA ASN A 52 28.74 2.75 -4.80
C ASN A 52 27.77 2.89 -3.59
N VAL A 53 26.57 3.44 -3.77
CA VAL A 53 25.52 3.42 -2.75
C VAL A 53 25.00 1.99 -2.63
N ILE A 54 25.04 1.44 -1.42
CA ILE A 54 24.54 0.09 -1.14
C ILE A 54 23.02 0.15 -1.09
N ARG A 55 22.37 -0.58 -2.01
CA ARG A 55 20.91 -0.69 -2.05
C ARG A 55 20.48 -1.94 -1.31
N ILE A 56 19.50 -1.77 -0.42
CA ILE A 56 18.96 -2.82 0.44
C ILE A 56 17.47 -2.97 0.18
N GLY A 57 17.00 -4.19 -0.02
CA GLY A 57 15.58 -4.48 -0.21
C GLY A 57 15.22 -5.91 0.20
N HIS A 58 13.94 -6.24 0.15
CA HIS A 58 13.50 -7.62 0.33
C HIS A 58 13.93 -8.49 -0.87
N GLU A 59 14.04 -9.80 -0.70
CA GLU A 59 14.38 -10.73 -1.81
C GLU A 59 13.38 -10.63 -2.97
N GLU A 60 12.10 -10.44 -2.67
CA GLU A 60 11.07 -10.22 -3.68
C GLU A 60 11.27 -8.88 -4.41
N THR A 61 11.72 -7.81 -3.75
CA THR A 61 12.09 -6.54 -4.40
C THR A 61 13.14 -6.80 -5.47
N LYS A 62 14.18 -7.57 -5.12
CA LYS A 62 15.23 -7.96 -6.07
C LYS A 62 14.66 -8.73 -7.26
N ARG A 63 13.83 -9.73 -7.01
CA ARG A 63 13.21 -10.57 -8.05
C ARG A 63 12.36 -9.73 -9.00
N LEU A 64 11.55 -8.83 -8.46
CA LEU A 64 10.64 -7.97 -9.24
C LEU A 64 11.41 -6.94 -10.08
N LEU A 65 12.42 -6.29 -9.51
CA LEU A 65 13.27 -5.34 -10.27
C LEU A 65 14.10 -6.03 -11.36
N LEU A 66 14.53 -7.27 -11.15
CA LEU A 66 15.16 -8.07 -12.20
C LEU A 66 14.19 -8.40 -13.35
N ARG A 67 12.93 -8.73 -13.02
CA ARG A 67 11.86 -8.93 -14.00
C ARG A 67 11.63 -7.67 -14.84
N ASP A 68 11.52 -6.54 -14.16
CA ASP A 68 11.16 -5.26 -14.79
C ASP A 68 12.31 -4.68 -15.63
N ASN A 69 13.55 -4.99 -15.26
CA ASN A 69 14.78 -4.60 -15.96
C ASN A 69 14.83 -3.09 -16.30
N ASP A 70 14.41 -2.26 -15.36
CA ASP A 70 14.37 -0.81 -15.53
C ASP A 70 15.67 -0.18 -15.04
N PRO A 71 16.47 0.49 -15.89
CA PRO A 71 17.74 1.11 -15.48
C PRO A 71 17.57 2.26 -14.48
N ALA A 72 16.38 2.85 -14.35
CA ALA A 72 16.08 3.87 -13.37
C ALA A 72 15.95 3.29 -11.94
N ARG A 73 15.70 1.99 -11.84
CA ARG A 73 15.50 1.24 -10.59
C ARG A 73 16.57 0.15 -10.42
N PRO A 74 17.80 0.49 -10.06
CA PRO A 74 18.87 -0.49 -9.84
C PRO A 74 18.45 -1.55 -8.82
N VAL A 75 18.78 -2.79 -9.12
CA VAL A 75 18.48 -3.95 -8.27
C VAL A 75 19.28 -3.84 -6.96
N PRO A 76 18.69 -4.15 -5.78
CA PRO A 76 19.42 -4.10 -4.52
C PRO A 76 20.54 -5.14 -4.49
N GLU A 77 21.74 -4.70 -4.07
CA GLU A 77 22.91 -5.55 -3.88
C GLU A 77 22.73 -6.46 -2.66
N GLU A 78 22.14 -5.91 -1.60
CA GLU A 78 21.91 -6.61 -0.34
C GLU A 78 20.42 -6.89 -0.14
N THR A 79 20.10 -8.13 0.20
CA THR A 79 18.72 -8.55 0.43
C THR A 79 18.54 -9.26 1.76
N PHE A 80 17.27 -9.42 2.16
CA PHE A 80 16.85 -10.21 3.31
C PHE A 80 15.49 -10.86 3.02
N ALA A 81 15.20 -11.98 3.70
CA ALA A 81 13.95 -12.72 3.55
C ALA A 81 12.89 -12.27 4.56
N ASP A 82 13.17 -12.39 5.87
CA ASP A 82 12.18 -12.13 6.92
C ASP A 82 12.45 -10.83 7.67
N ARG A 83 13.65 -10.68 8.22
CA ARG A 83 14.04 -9.53 9.06
C ARG A 83 15.51 -9.21 8.89
N ARG A 84 15.81 -7.93 9.05
CA ARG A 84 17.18 -7.44 9.08
C ARG A 84 17.30 -6.24 10.00
N THR A 85 18.32 -6.19 10.84
CA THR A 85 18.68 -5.00 11.59
C THR A 85 19.91 -4.36 10.94
N LEU A 86 19.83 -3.07 10.71
CA LEU A 86 20.92 -2.24 10.23
C LEU A 86 21.40 -1.34 11.36
N THR A 87 22.73 -1.12 11.42
CA THR A 87 23.31 -0.08 12.27
C THR A 87 24.23 0.77 11.40
N ILE A 88 23.77 1.98 11.07
CA ILE A 88 24.47 2.85 10.13
C ILE A 88 24.55 4.26 10.73
N GLY A 89 25.77 4.77 10.90
CA GLY A 89 25.98 6.08 11.53
C GLY A 89 25.56 6.16 13.00
N GLY A 90 25.46 5.01 13.67
CA GLY A 90 24.99 4.92 15.07
C GLY A 90 23.46 4.69 15.18
N GLU A 91 22.73 4.84 14.09
CA GLU A 91 21.26 4.66 14.03
C GLU A 91 20.90 3.19 13.84
N ARG A 92 19.96 2.69 14.63
CA ARG A 92 19.41 1.34 14.53
C ARG A 92 18.11 1.37 13.73
N ILE A 93 18.04 0.53 12.68
CA ILE A 93 16.87 0.37 11.83
C ILE A 93 16.51 -1.12 11.75
N GLU A 94 15.25 -1.43 11.95
CA GLU A 94 14.72 -2.79 11.90
C GLU A 94 13.80 -2.91 10.66
N LEU A 95 14.23 -3.75 9.71
CA LEU A 95 13.46 -4.08 8.52
C LEU A 95 12.74 -5.40 8.76
N ALA A 96 11.46 -5.49 8.39
CA ALA A 96 10.70 -6.73 8.51
C ALA A 96 9.73 -6.90 7.35
N TRP A 97 9.77 -8.05 6.70
CA TRP A 97 8.71 -8.50 5.83
C TRP A 97 7.67 -9.30 6.64
N ARG A 98 6.40 -9.04 6.43
CA ARG A 98 5.29 -9.64 7.19
C ARG A 98 4.24 -10.30 6.30
N GLY A 99 4.67 -10.75 5.13
CA GLY A 99 3.79 -11.25 4.10
C GLY A 99 3.44 -10.19 3.06
N PRO A 100 2.90 -10.60 1.91
CA PRO A 100 2.42 -9.71 0.88
C PRO A 100 1.30 -8.82 1.42
N ASN A 101 1.19 -7.60 0.89
CA ASN A 101 0.14 -6.65 1.24
C ASN A 101 -0.10 -5.70 0.06
N HIS A 102 0.23 -4.40 0.14
CA HIS A 102 0.18 -3.49 -1.00
C HIS A 102 0.93 -4.06 -2.23
N SER A 103 2.11 -4.62 -2.00
CA SER A 103 2.86 -5.40 -2.99
C SER A 103 3.48 -6.65 -2.36
N PRO A 104 3.96 -7.63 -3.15
CA PRO A 104 4.56 -8.85 -2.62
C PRO A 104 5.77 -8.62 -1.74
N ASP A 105 6.44 -7.49 -1.91
CA ASP A 105 7.74 -7.15 -1.33
C ASP A 105 7.71 -5.99 -0.32
N ASN A 106 6.54 -5.39 -0.05
CA ASN A 106 6.44 -4.22 0.83
C ASN A 106 6.81 -4.56 2.27
N ILE A 107 7.69 -3.75 2.88
CA ILE A 107 8.28 -4.02 4.19
C ILE A 107 7.88 -2.97 5.23
N TYR A 108 7.94 -3.38 6.50
CA TYR A 108 7.87 -2.52 7.67
C TYR A 108 9.28 -2.05 8.02
N ILE A 109 9.45 -0.75 8.18
CA ILE A 109 10.73 -0.12 8.52
C ILE A 109 10.54 0.59 9.86
N HIS A 110 11.15 0.05 10.91
CA HIS A 110 11.03 0.58 12.27
C HIS A 110 12.33 1.25 12.70
N PHE A 111 12.19 2.44 13.24
CA PHE A 111 13.27 3.26 13.81
C PHE A 111 13.07 3.33 15.33
N PRO A 112 13.54 2.33 16.10
CA PRO A 112 13.21 2.23 17.52
C PRO A 112 13.74 3.40 18.34
N ASP A 113 14.89 3.95 17.98
CA ASP A 113 15.51 5.06 18.70
C ASP A 113 14.82 6.41 18.42
N HIS A 114 13.88 6.44 17.44
CA HIS A 114 13.09 7.61 17.04
C HIS A 114 11.58 7.41 17.20
N ASP A 115 11.13 6.34 17.85
CA ASP A 115 9.71 6.00 17.99
C ASP A 115 8.95 6.10 16.66
N THR A 116 9.55 5.70 15.53
CA THR A 116 8.98 5.90 14.19
C THR A 116 8.80 4.57 13.45
N LEU A 117 7.65 4.39 12.82
CA LEU A 117 7.37 3.30 11.89
C LEU A 117 7.07 3.88 10.50
N MET A 118 7.73 3.35 9.48
CA MET A 118 7.43 3.62 8.08
C MET A 118 6.83 2.35 7.47
N LEU A 119 5.63 2.46 6.92
CA LEU A 119 4.94 1.42 6.16
C LEU A 119 4.22 2.11 5.00
N ILE A 120 4.81 2.00 3.84
CA ILE A 120 4.39 2.75 2.65
C ILE A 120 3.17 2.10 2.01
N ASP A 121 2.25 2.93 1.51
CA ASP A 121 1.09 2.59 0.67
C ASP A 121 0.03 1.70 1.31
N ILE A 122 0.03 1.63 2.63
CA ILE A 122 -1.04 0.96 3.38
C ILE A 122 -2.00 2.01 3.95
N VAL A 123 -1.51 2.96 4.73
CA VAL A 123 -2.33 3.99 5.34
C VAL A 123 -1.89 5.36 4.86
N ASN A 124 -2.79 6.07 4.22
CA ASN A 124 -2.64 7.48 3.86
C ASN A 124 -3.29 8.33 4.97
N PRO A 125 -2.53 8.92 5.91
CA PRO A 125 -3.10 9.54 7.10
C PRO A 125 -4.16 10.61 6.80
N GLY A 126 -5.42 10.36 7.20
CA GLY A 126 -6.55 11.25 6.97
C GLY A 126 -7.23 11.11 5.60
N TRP A 127 -6.81 10.16 4.76
CA TRP A 127 -7.36 9.91 3.43
C TRP A 127 -7.91 8.49 3.29
N ALA A 128 -8.95 8.33 2.48
CA ALA A 128 -9.29 7.02 1.94
C ALA A 128 -8.15 6.52 1.04
N PRO A 129 -7.93 5.20 0.95
CA PRO A 129 -6.95 4.64 0.01
C PRO A 129 -7.22 5.12 -1.41
N ILE A 130 -6.16 5.51 -2.12
CA ILE A 130 -6.24 5.90 -3.52
C ILE A 130 -6.63 4.67 -4.33
N SER A 131 -7.57 4.80 -5.20
CA SER A 131 -8.11 3.79 -6.12
C SER A 131 -7.71 2.33 -5.85
N MET A 132 -8.68 1.42 -5.74
CA MET A 132 -8.45 -0.02 -5.55
C MET A 132 -7.47 -0.35 -4.40
N SER A 133 -7.68 0.28 -3.23
CA SER A 133 -6.82 0.09 -2.04
C SER A 133 -5.34 0.40 -2.33
N ASN A 134 -5.06 1.57 -2.93
CA ASN A 134 -3.72 1.96 -3.40
C ASN A 134 -3.15 0.97 -4.45
N LEU A 135 -3.98 0.36 -5.30
CA LEU A 135 -3.61 -0.69 -6.27
C LEU A 135 -2.99 -1.93 -5.62
N SER A 136 -3.44 -2.30 -4.42
CA SER A 136 -2.86 -3.43 -3.67
C SER A 136 -3.02 -4.75 -4.40
N GLU A 137 -1.94 -5.55 -4.41
CA GLU A 137 -1.88 -6.85 -5.06
C GLU A 137 -2.40 -7.99 -4.15
N ASP A 138 -2.37 -7.79 -2.82
CA ASP A 138 -2.87 -8.75 -1.83
C ASP A 138 -3.83 -8.07 -0.85
N ILE A 139 -5.12 -8.22 -1.06
CA ILE A 139 -6.15 -7.55 -0.25
C ILE A 139 -6.22 -8.09 1.18
N PRO A 140 -6.17 -9.39 1.44
CA PRO A 140 -6.13 -9.90 2.82
C PRO A 140 -4.95 -9.34 3.63
N GLY A 141 -3.75 -9.33 3.05
CA GLY A 141 -2.57 -8.75 3.68
C GLY A 141 -2.66 -7.24 3.85
N TYR A 142 -3.23 -6.53 2.86
CA TYR A 142 -3.47 -5.09 2.95
C TYR A 142 -4.38 -4.74 4.13
N ILE A 143 -5.48 -5.47 4.31
CA ILE A 143 -6.44 -5.29 5.42
C ILE A 143 -5.78 -5.62 6.77
N ALA A 144 -4.92 -6.63 6.82
CA ALA A 144 -4.24 -7.05 8.06
C ALA A 144 -3.08 -6.11 8.46
N ALA A 145 -2.47 -5.42 7.51
CA ALA A 145 -1.24 -4.65 7.72
C ALA A 145 -1.34 -3.56 8.81
N PRO A 146 -2.42 -2.78 8.94
CA PRO A 146 -2.55 -1.78 10.00
C PRO A 146 -2.53 -2.37 11.41
N ALA A 147 -3.12 -3.55 11.63
CA ALA A 147 -3.09 -4.24 12.92
C ALA A 147 -1.66 -4.63 13.28
N ILE A 148 -0.91 -5.20 12.33
CA ILE A 148 0.51 -5.53 12.51
C ILE A 148 1.34 -4.27 12.82
N ALA A 149 1.07 -3.16 12.13
CA ALA A 149 1.75 -1.88 12.38
C ALA A 149 1.46 -1.33 13.79
N LEU A 150 0.25 -1.53 14.31
CA LEU A 150 -0.13 -1.11 15.65
C LEU A 150 0.55 -1.92 16.76
N ASP A 151 1.09 -3.09 16.49
CA ASP A 151 1.88 -3.89 17.45
C ASP A 151 3.29 -3.34 17.68
N TYR A 152 3.81 -2.49 16.78
CA TYR A 152 5.11 -1.85 16.96
C TYR A 152 5.04 -0.69 17.95
N PRO A 153 6.10 -0.46 18.77
CA PRO A 153 6.17 0.67 19.70
C PRO A 153 6.62 1.95 18.96
N TRP A 154 5.69 2.69 18.40
CA TRP A 154 5.95 3.94 17.69
C TRP A 154 5.01 5.07 18.12
N LYS A 155 5.43 6.31 17.89
CA LYS A 155 4.65 7.55 18.05
C LYS A 155 4.42 8.27 16.73
N HIS A 156 5.32 8.07 15.75
CA HIS A 156 5.29 8.72 14.45
C HIS A 156 5.13 7.66 13.36
N PHE A 157 4.23 7.89 12.41
CA PHE A 157 4.00 6.98 11.32
C PHE A 157 4.24 7.68 9.97
N ILE A 158 4.94 7.00 9.07
CA ILE A 158 5.21 7.45 7.70
C ILE A 158 4.47 6.51 6.75
N GLY A 159 3.40 7.01 6.09
CA GLY A 159 2.50 6.20 5.27
C GLY A 159 2.71 6.29 3.75
N GLY A 160 3.47 7.27 3.28
CA GLY A 160 3.61 7.58 1.84
C GLY A 160 2.54 8.57 1.34
N HIS A 161 2.70 9.04 0.12
CA HIS A 161 1.81 9.89 -0.71
C HIS A 161 1.19 11.15 -0.10
N VAL A 162 1.16 11.31 1.21
CA VAL A 162 0.54 12.47 1.87
C VAL A 162 1.56 13.26 2.70
N GLY A 163 1.32 14.57 2.83
CA GLY A 163 2.28 15.53 3.37
C GLY A 163 2.32 15.64 4.90
N ARG A 164 1.80 14.66 5.66
CA ARG A 164 1.88 14.66 7.12
C ARG A 164 2.22 13.31 7.71
N LEU A 165 2.78 13.31 8.89
CA LEU A 165 2.93 12.10 9.69
C LEU A 165 1.57 11.60 10.18
N GLY A 166 1.44 10.28 10.27
CA GLY A 166 0.27 9.61 10.83
C GLY A 166 0.36 9.40 12.34
N THR A 167 -0.78 9.12 12.91
CA THR A 167 -0.98 8.78 14.32
C THR A 167 -1.56 7.38 14.46
N ARG A 168 -1.60 6.85 15.67
CA ARG A 168 -2.29 5.56 15.95
C ARG A 168 -3.77 5.62 15.61
N ASP A 169 -4.40 6.80 15.80
CA ASP A 169 -5.82 7.00 15.45
C ASP A 169 -6.04 6.96 13.93
N ASP A 170 -5.10 7.44 13.12
CA ASP A 170 -5.19 7.31 11.65
C ASP A 170 -5.18 5.83 11.23
N LEU A 171 -4.32 5.00 11.83
CA LEU A 171 -4.28 3.58 11.55
C LEU A 171 -5.55 2.86 12.02
N ALA A 172 -6.04 3.18 13.22
CA ALA A 172 -7.28 2.62 13.74
C ALA A 172 -8.50 3.01 12.89
N LEU A 173 -8.54 4.27 12.43
CA LEU A 173 -9.59 4.75 11.52
C LEU A 173 -9.56 4.02 10.17
N HIS A 174 -8.37 3.85 9.60
CA HIS A 174 -8.19 3.10 8.36
C HIS A 174 -8.61 1.63 8.53
N GLN A 175 -8.21 0.99 9.63
CA GLN A 175 -8.60 -0.38 9.94
C GLN A 175 -10.13 -0.51 10.04
N GLN A 176 -10.80 0.43 10.72
CA GLN A 176 -12.26 0.45 10.81
C GLN A 176 -12.91 0.66 9.44
N TYR A 177 -12.38 1.57 8.62
CA TYR A 177 -12.86 1.82 7.26
C TYR A 177 -12.79 0.55 6.39
N MET A 178 -11.67 -0.17 6.41
CA MET A 178 -11.51 -1.41 5.65
C MET A 178 -12.40 -2.54 6.19
N ALA A 179 -12.60 -2.62 7.51
CA ALA A 179 -13.52 -3.58 8.13
C ALA A 179 -14.99 -3.30 7.72
N ASP A 180 -15.37 -2.04 7.64
CA ASP A 180 -16.72 -1.67 7.21
C ASP A 180 -16.95 -2.00 5.72
N ILE A 181 -15.94 -1.81 4.87
CA ILE A 181 -15.99 -2.24 3.45
C ILE A 181 -16.15 -3.76 3.37
N ASP A 182 -15.30 -4.54 4.07
CA ASP A 182 -15.38 -6.01 4.08
C ASP A 182 -16.78 -6.50 4.50
N ALA A 183 -17.30 -5.97 5.61
CA ALA A 183 -18.61 -6.33 6.11
C ALA A 183 -19.74 -5.95 5.14
N SER A 184 -19.64 -4.77 4.52
CA SER A 184 -20.63 -4.30 3.55
C SER A 184 -20.61 -5.11 2.25
N VAL A 185 -19.42 -5.50 1.78
CA VAL A 185 -19.26 -6.40 0.63
C VAL A 185 -19.89 -7.76 0.90
N ARG A 186 -19.57 -8.39 2.05
CA ARG A 186 -20.15 -9.70 2.42
C ARG A 186 -21.68 -9.63 2.48
N LYS A 187 -22.24 -8.54 2.98
CA LYS A 187 -23.68 -8.30 2.99
C LYS A 187 -24.24 -8.16 1.58
N ALA A 188 -23.63 -7.37 0.72
CA ALA A 188 -24.09 -7.15 -0.64
C ALA A 188 -24.09 -8.44 -1.47
N LEU A 189 -23.04 -9.26 -1.37
CA LEU A 189 -22.91 -10.53 -2.07
C LEU A 189 -24.07 -11.51 -1.79
N VAL A 190 -24.71 -11.44 -0.63
CA VAL A 190 -25.82 -12.33 -0.25
C VAL A 190 -27.19 -11.68 -0.31
N SER A 191 -27.27 -10.34 -0.35
CA SER A 191 -28.56 -9.63 -0.29
C SER A 191 -29.05 -9.09 -1.64
N VAL A 192 -28.16 -8.87 -2.61
CA VAL A 192 -28.54 -8.41 -3.94
C VAL A 192 -29.03 -9.61 -4.76
N ASP A 193 -30.32 -9.58 -5.17
CA ASP A 193 -30.91 -10.63 -6.00
C ASP A 193 -30.30 -10.60 -7.41
N PRO A 194 -29.66 -11.67 -7.89
CA PRO A 194 -29.09 -11.72 -9.24
C PRO A 194 -30.15 -11.87 -10.35
N THR A 195 -31.36 -12.34 -10.02
CA THR A 195 -32.40 -12.70 -10.97
C THR A 195 -32.74 -11.59 -11.97
N PRO A 196 -32.94 -10.32 -11.54
CA PRO A 196 -33.29 -9.24 -12.48
C PRO A 196 -32.23 -9.00 -13.56
N PHE A 197 -30.95 -9.19 -13.23
CA PHE A 197 -29.86 -8.98 -14.19
C PHE A 197 -29.88 -10.05 -15.29
N PHE A 198 -30.01 -11.32 -14.93
CA PHE A 198 -30.11 -12.41 -15.91
C PHE A 198 -31.39 -12.33 -16.73
N GLN A 199 -32.50 -11.92 -16.15
CA GLN A 199 -33.74 -11.68 -16.91
C GLN A 199 -33.58 -10.54 -17.91
N LYS A 200 -32.96 -9.43 -17.54
CA LYS A 200 -32.76 -8.25 -18.39
C LYS A 200 -31.86 -8.53 -19.59
N TYR A 201 -30.79 -9.28 -19.37
CA TYR A 201 -29.78 -9.49 -20.41
C TYR A 201 -29.96 -10.77 -21.22
N GLY A 202 -30.87 -11.68 -20.80
CA GLY A 202 -31.26 -12.87 -21.55
C GLY A 202 -30.10 -13.77 -21.96
N ASP A 203 -29.83 -13.85 -23.24
CA ASP A 203 -28.74 -14.63 -23.83
C ASP A 203 -27.34 -14.00 -23.76
N LYS A 204 -27.18 -12.91 -23.02
CA LYS A 204 -25.92 -12.19 -22.85
C LYS A 204 -25.39 -12.35 -21.42
N PRO A 205 -24.93 -13.54 -21.02
CA PRO A 205 -24.58 -13.83 -19.60
C PRO A 205 -23.47 -12.91 -19.05
N TRP A 206 -22.48 -12.55 -19.86
CA TRP A 206 -21.40 -11.66 -19.43
C TRP A 206 -21.88 -10.24 -19.15
N ALA A 207 -22.88 -9.75 -19.88
CA ALA A 207 -23.48 -8.46 -19.58
C ALA A 207 -24.29 -8.50 -18.27
N ALA A 208 -24.97 -9.63 -17.99
CA ALA A 208 -25.66 -9.84 -16.73
C ALA A 208 -24.68 -9.87 -15.55
N VAL A 209 -23.58 -10.59 -15.70
CA VAL A 209 -22.52 -10.70 -14.67
C VAL A 209 -21.88 -9.33 -14.39
N SER A 210 -21.52 -8.58 -15.44
CA SER A 210 -20.96 -7.24 -15.27
C SER A 210 -21.91 -6.31 -14.50
N ALA A 211 -23.18 -6.29 -14.89
CA ALA A 211 -24.19 -5.47 -14.22
C ALA A 211 -24.46 -5.89 -12.76
N LEU A 212 -24.33 -7.20 -12.47
CA LEU A 212 -24.44 -7.71 -11.11
C LEU A 212 -23.23 -7.28 -10.25
N PHE A 213 -22.02 -7.31 -10.80
CA PHE A 213 -20.81 -6.84 -10.11
C PHE A 213 -20.89 -5.35 -9.78
N ASP A 214 -21.37 -4.54 -10.74
CA ASP A 214 -21.62 -3.12 -10.51
C ASP A 214 -22.65 -2.91 -9.38
N ALA A 215 -23.72 -3.71 -9.38
CA ALA A 215 -24.75 -3.63 -8.34
C ALA A 215 -24.24 -4.05 -6.95
N TRP A 216 -23.45 -5.10 -6.86
CA TRP A 216 -22.80 -5.52 -5.61
C TRP A 216 -21.86 -4.43 -5.08
N THR A 217 -21.02 -3.90 -5.96
CA THR A 217 -20.07 -2.83 -5.62
C THR A 217 -20.79 -1.59 -5.10
N HIS A 218 -21.81 -1.13 -5.85
CA HIS A 218 -22.57 0.05 -5.48
C HIS A 218 -23.34 -0.13 -4.15
N ALA A 219 -24.00 -1.27 -3.98
CA ALA A 219 -24.75 -1.58 -2.76
C ALA A 219 -23.81 -1.67 -1.53
N ALA A 220 -22.59 -2.16 -1.72
CA ALA A 220 -21.60 -2.24 -0.65
C ALA A 220 -20.94 -0.89 -0.37
N ALA A 221 -20.65 -0.10 -1.39
CA ALA A 221 -19.94 1.18 -1.25
C ALA A 221 -20.82 2.28 -0.63
N ALA A 222 -22.09 2.36 -1.00
CA ALA A 222 -22.99 3.46 -0.63
C ALA A 222 -23.03 3.77 0.89
N PRO A 223 -23.24 2.80 1.80
CA PRO A 223 -23.27 3.08 3.25
C PRO A 223 -21.90 3.46 3.80
N VAL A 224 -20.80 3.00 3.19
CA VAL A 224 -19.44 3.36 3.59
C VAL A 224 -19.12 4.78 3.14
N ILE A 225 -19.48 5.15 1.92
CA ILE A 225 -19.35 6.53 1.42
C ILE A 225 -20.10 7.49 2.35
N GLU A 226 -21.38 7.18 2.68
CA GLU A 226 -22.17 8.00 3.57
C GLU A 226 -21.49 8.19 4.95
N LYS A 227 -20.94 7.11 5.51
CA LYS A 227 -20.30 7.14 6.82
C LYS A 227 -18.98 7.93 6.84
N TYR A 228 -18.18 7.83 5.78
CA TYR A 228 -16.81 8.34 5.78
C TYR A 228 -16.61 9.64 5.01
N THR A 229 -17.59 10.11 4.23
CA THR A 229 -17.58 11.44 3.62
C THR A 229 -17.49 12.51 4.71
N GLY A 230 -16.45 13.36 4.62
CA GLY A 230 -16.14 14.36 5.66
C GLY A 230 -15.32 13.83 6.84
N VAL A 231 -15.05 12.52 6.90
CA VAL A 231 -14.16 11.89 7.91
C VAL A 231 -12.80 11.59 7.30
N LEU A 232 -12.79 10.92 6.14
CA LEU A 232 -11.59 10.68 5.34
C LEU A 232 -11.66 11.51 4.05
N ALA A 233 -10.58 12.19 3.72
CA ALA A 233 -10.50 12.90 2.44
C ALA A 233 -10.66 11.92 1.28
N ALA A 234 -11.36 12.33 0.22
CA ALA A 234 -11.65 11.54 -0.98
C ALA A 234 -12.38 10.20 -0.73
N ALA A 235 -13.08 10.05 0.41
CA ALA A 235 -13.92 8.87 0.65
C ALA A 235 -15.05 8.76 -0.39
N ASP A 236 -15.64 9.88 -0.81
CA ASP A 236 -16.63 9.98 -1.88
C ASP A 236 -16.07 9.66 -3.29
N VAL A 237 -14.75 9.72 -3.44
CA VAL A 237 -14.07 9.49 -4.74
C VAL A 237 -13.58 8.04 -4.88
N TYR A 238 -12.95 7.50 -3.83
CA TYR A 238 -12.20 6.25 -3.94
C TYR A 238 -12.87 5.03 -3.28
N THR A 239 -13.87 5.22 -2.43
CA THR A 239 -14.50 4.10 -1.72
C THR A 239 -15.11 3.07 -2.69
N GLU A 240 -15.74 3.50 -3.78
CA GLU A 240 -16.37 2.56 -4.72
C GLU A 240 -15.33 1.66 -5.40
N SER A 241 -14.21 2.21 -5.88
CA SER A 241 -13.13 1.42 -6.49
C SER A 241 -12.42 0.50 -5.48
N THR A 242 -12.24 0.95 -4.24
CA THR A 242 -11.71 0.13 -3.15
C THR A 242 -12.67 -1.00 -2.79
N THR A 243 -13.97 -0.71 -2.73
CA THR A 243 -15.02 -1.72 -2.48
C THR A 243 -15.05 -2.77 -3.58
N PHE A 244 -14.95 -2.36 -4.85
CA PHE A 244 -14.84 -3.30 -5.97
C PHE A 244 -13.64 -4.24 -5.80
N TRP A 245 -12.48 -3.73 -5.43
CA TRP A 245 -11.26 -4.51 -5.28
C TRP A 245 -11.35 -5.51 -4.12
N VAL A 246 -11.90 -5.09 -2.99
CA VAL A 246 -12.21 -5.97 -1.84
C VAL A 246 -13.24 -7.03 -2.24
N MET A 247 -14.28 -6.65 -2.99
CA MET A 247 -15.29 -7.58 -3.48
C MET A 247 -14.68 -8.67 -4.38
N GLU A 248 -13.81 -8.29 -5.31
CA GLU A 248 -13.16 -9.25 -6.20
C GLU A 248 -12.30 -10.26 -5.41
N SER A 249 -11.56 -9.80 -4.40
CA SER A 249 -10.78 -10.69 -3.52
C SER A 249 -11.70 -11.67 -2.76
N ILE A 250 -12.72 -11.17 -2.09
CA ILE A 250 -13.66 -12.00 -1.31
C ILE A 250 -14.39 -12.99 -2.23
N ARG A 251 -14.83 -12.55 -3.41
CA ARG A 251 -15.52 -13.38 -4.38
C ARG A 251 -14.66 -14.55 -4.84
N LEU A 252 -13.39 -14.32 -5.14
CA LEU A 252 -12.46 -15.35 -5.56
C LEU A 252 -12.21 -16.38 -4.45
N ASP A 253 -11.99 -15.93 -3.24
CA ASP A 253 -11.69 -16.80 -2.09
C ASP A 253 -12.90 -17.63 -1.65
N LEU A 254 -14.10 -17.08 -1.74
CA LEU A 254 -15.34 -17.75 -1.35
C LEU A 254 -16.06 -18.46 -2.51
N GLY A 255 -15.55 -18.37 -3.75
CA GLY A 255 -16.15 -18.98 -4.92
C GLY A 255 -17.48 -18.34 -5.33
N PHE A 256 -17.80 -17.11 -4.90
CA PHE A 256 -18.99 -16.39 -5.34
C PHE A 256 -18.93 -16.09 -6.84
N ALA A 257 -20.09 -16.18 -7.51
CA ALA A 257 -20.25 -16.05 -8.96
C ALA A 257 -19.49 -17.12 -9.79
N SER A 258 -19.10 -18.23 -9.18
CA SER A 258 -18.71 -19.44 -9.91
C SER A 258 -19.89 -20.09 -10.65
N TYR A 259 -21.09 -19.53 -10.51
CA TYR A 259 -22.33 -19.98 -11.14
C TYR A 259 -22.46 -19.58 -12.62
N VAL A 260 -21.57 -18.81 -13.16
CA VAL A 260 -21.55 -18.52 -14.58
C VAL A 260 -20.90 -19.69 -15.30
N HIS A 261 -21.59 -20.83 -15.25
CA HIS A 261 -21.36 -21.89 -16.22
C HIS A 261 -22.22 -21.54 -17.44
N PRO A 262 -21.63 -21.42 -18.62
CA PRO A 262 -22.36 -21.24 -19.87
C PRO A 262 -23.28 -22.44 -20.14
#